data_18b38e3f72987be5967061ee462a14e5
#
_entry.id   18b38e3f72987be5967061ee462a14e5
#
_cell.length_a   1.000
_cell.length_b   1.000
_cell.length_c   1.000
_cell.angle_alpha   90.00
_cell.angle_beta   90.00
_cell.angle_gamma   90.00
#
_symmetry.space_group_name_H-M   'P 1'
#
loop_
_entity.id
_entity.type
_entity.pdbx_description
1 polymer ?
#
loop_
_entity_poly.entity_id
_entity_poly.type
_entity_poly.pdbx_seq_one_letter_code
_entity_poly.pdbx_strand_id
1 'polypeptide(L)'
;NAVLLSFDDGYETMYNVVFPLLKAYNYPAVFAPVTGWLDTPADQKIAYADKMLDRSVFATWAQVKEMEQSGLVEVASHTHNLHNGINANPSGGQLPSVIAPEYKNGKYETEDAYKNRLKSDFARTVQTLVNHIGKKPRVMVWPYGQFNDVAVQLARQAGMPHYFSLGEKIVNKVGDKHIGRLLLNAETDLNTVKNYLDGIDESKQIQRVLHVDLDYVYDANKAQQAKNLDKLIERIYRYGVTTVYLQAFSDPDGDGVADALYFPNKYLPVRDDIFGRIAWQLQTRAGVQVYAWMPVLAFDLRKSVKEAEYVIDSRTGKPSTKAYLRLSPYNKQNVEIIKSIYNDLSFYAKFNG
;
A
#
# COMPACT_ATOMS: atom_id res chain seq x y z
N ASN A 1 19.62 6.60 -23.08
CA ASN A 1 18.77 6.44 -21.91
C ASN A 1 18.64 7.79 -21.21
N ALA A 2 17.44 8.16 -20.74
CA ALA A 2 17.21 9.35 -19.95
C ALA A 2 17.06 8.95 -18.48
N VAL A 3 17.51 9.82 -17.57
CA VAL A 3 17.34 9.66 -16.12
C VAL A 3 16.40 10.75 -15.63
N LEU A 4 15.41 10.42 -14.83
CA LEU A 4 14.51 11.35 -14.16
C LEU A 4 14.92 11.46 -12.69
N LEU A 5 15.28 12.67 -12.26
CA LEU A 5 15.54 12.97 -10.85
C LEU A 5 14.25 13.43 -10.16
N SER A 6 14.03 12.96 -8.95
CA SER A 6 12.91 13.41 -8.12
C SER A 6 13.32 13.51 -6.65
N PHE A 7 12.77 14.50 -5.96
CA PHE A 7 13.07 14.82 -4.56
C PHE A 7 11.75 15.01 -3.81
N ASP A 8 11.58 14.26 -2.74
CA ASP A 8 10.34 14.19 -1.99
C ASP A 8 10.38 15.06 -0.72
N ASP A 9 9.27 15.06 0.05
CA ASP A 9 9.09 15.63 1.38
C ASP A 9 9.07 17.16 1.46
N GLY A 10 9.88 17.85 0.68
CA GLY A 10 9.93 19.31 0.73
C GLY A 10 11.10 19.89 1.50
N TYR A 11 12.20 19.15 1.69
CA TYR A 11 13.38 19.62 2.40
C TYR A 11 14.00 20.87 1.78
N GLU A 12 14.50 21.80 2.62
CA GLU A 12 15.21 23.01 2.20
C GLU A 12 16.52 22.71 1.43
N THR A 13 17.13 21.56 1.69
CA THR A 13 18.32 21.12 0.96
C THR A 13 18.09 20.96 -0.54
N MET A 14 16.84 20.77 -0.97
CA MET A 14 16.51 20.81 -2.40
C MET A 14 16.81 22.20 -3.00
N TYR A 15 16.54 23.29 -2.28
CA TYR A 15 16.81 24.65 -2.72
C TYR A 15 18.29 25.03 -2.55
N ASN A 16 18.86 24.76 -1.38
CA ASN A 16 20.21 25.25 -1.03
C ASN A 16 21.34 24.42 -1.63
N VAL A 17 21.10 23.13 -1.91
CA VAL A 17 22.14 22.21 -2.40
C VAL A 17 21.83 21.71 -3.81
N VAL A 18 20.64 21.14 -4.01
CA VAL A 18 20.31 20.48 -5.29
C VAL A 18 20.04 21.48 -6.40
N PHE A 19 19.24 22.51 -6.17
CA PHE A 19 18.84 23.47 -7.18
C PHE A 19 20.03 24.23 -7.83
N PRO A 20 21.07 24.66 -7.09
CA PRO A 20 22.28 25.18 -7.69
C PRO A 20 22.99 24.21 -8.67
N LEU A 21 23.00 22.90 -8.32
CA LEU A 21 23.55 21.86 -9.20
C LEU A 21 22.69 21.67 -10.45
N LEU A 22 21.37 21.63 -10.31
CA LEU A 22 20.46 21.55 -11.45
C LEU A 22 20.66 22.70 -12.42
N LYS A 23 20.86 23.94 -11.90
CA LYS A 23 21.19 25.11 -12.71
C LYS A 23 22.56 24.98 -13.42
N ALA A 24 23.58 24.51 -12.69
CA ALA A 24 24.94 24.37 -13.22
C ALA A 24 25.02 23.34 -14.35
N TYR A 25 24.26 22.24 -14.24
CA TYR A 25 24.24 21.16 -15.24
C TYR A 25 23.07 21.26 -16.23
N ASN A 26 22.22 22.27 -16.10
CA ASN A 26 20.97 22.42 -16.86
C ASN A 26 20.14 21.14 -16.89
N TYR A 27 19.94 20.52 -15.72
CA TYR A 27 19.27 19.23 -15.56
C TYR A 27 17.92 19.38 -14.88
N PRO A 28 16.81 18.91 -15.50
CA PRO A 28 15.48 19.05 -14.90
C PRO A 28 15.25 18.01 -13.79
N ALA A 29 14.37 18.36 -12.84
CA ALA A 29 13.97 17.48 -11.75
C ALA A 29 12.51 17.69 -11.34
N VAL A 30 11.93 16.71 -10.63
CA VAL A 30 10.64 16.82 -9.94
C VAL A 30 10.89 17.07 -8.47
N PHE A 31 10.15 18.01 -7.89
CA PHE A 31 10.14 18.29 -6.46
C PHE A 31 8.73 18.13 -5.90
N ALA A 32 8.56 17.23 -4.94
CA ALA A 32 7.26 16.87 -4.39
C ALA A 32 7.19 17.17 -2.89
N PRO A 33 6.81 18.38 -2.49
CA PRO A 33 6.67 18.71 -1.07
C PRO A 33 5.36 18.17 -0.49
N VAL A 34 5.36 17.82 0.80
CA VAL A 34 4.16 17.67 1.62
C VAL A 34 3.64 19.07 1.93
N THR A 35 2.58 19.49 1.27
CA THR A 35 2.15 20.89 1.29
C THR A 35 1.70 21.36 2.68
N GLY A 36 1.17 20.47 3.52
CA GLY A 36 0.82 20.81 4.90
C GLY A 36 2.04 21.10 5.79
N TRP A 37 3.18 20.48 5.51
CA TRP A 37 4.42 20.79 6.23
C TRP A 37 4.94 22.18 5.87
N LEU A 38 4.81 22.56 4.61
CA LEU A 38 5.21 23.90 4.16
C LEU A 38 4.27 25.01 4.68
N ASP A 39 3.00 24.69 4.93
CA ASP A 39 2.01 25.61 5.52
C ASP A 39 2.15 25.74 7.05
N THR A 40 2.96 24.87 7.69
CA THR A 40 3.18 24.92 9.15
C THR A 40 3.84 26.25 9.54
N PRO A 41 3.36 26.97 10.58
CA PRO A 41 4.00 28.17 11.10
C PRO A 41 5.45 27.97 11.51
N ALA A 42 6.29 29.00 11.35
CA ALA A 42 7.74 28.93 11.55
C ALA A 42 8.16 28.54 12.99
N ASP A 43 7.31 28.80 13.98
CA ASP A 43 7.50 28.49 15.39
C ASP A 43 7.01 27.10 15.80
N GLN A 44 6.43 26.34 14.87
CA GLN A 44 5.90 25.00 15.12
C GLN A 44 6.81 23.91 14.57
N LYS A 45 6.69 22.73 15.17
CA LYS A 45 7.38 21.52 14.73
C LYS A 45 6.48 20.62 13.91
N ILE A 46 7.10 19.88 13.03
CA ILE A 46 6.46 18.92 12.10
C ILE A 46 6.76 17.50 12.60
N ALA A 47 5.72 16.69 12.77
CA ALA A 47 5.87 15.28 13.06
C ALA A 47 6.36 14.55 11.79
N TYR A 48 7.53 13.93 11.86
CA TYR A 48 8.16 13.17 10.80
C TYR A 48 8.58 11.80 11.35
N ALA A 49 7.84 10.78 11.03
CA ALA A 49 7.99 9.44 11.62
C ALA A 49 7.94 9.50 13.17
N ASP A 50 9.02 9.10 13.83
CA ASP A 50 9.21 9.11 15.29
C ASP A 50 9.84 10.40 15.82
N LYS A 51 10.06 11.41 14.97
CA LYS A 51 10.78 12.66 15.29
C LYS A 51 9.89 13.88 15.12
N MET A 52 10.27 14.95 15.83
CA MET A 52 9.72 16.29 15.65
C MET A 52 10.78 17.17 15.01
N LEU A 53 10.57 17.56 13.76
CA LEU A 53 11.48 18.43 13.01
C LEU A 53 11.04 19.89 13.10
N ASP A 54 12.02 20.80 13.11
CA ASP A 54 11.74 22.22 13.03
C ASP A 54 11.25 22.59 11.62
N ARG A 55 10.34 23.56 11.53
CA ARG A 55 9.81 24.02 10.23
C ARG A 55 10.91 24.50 9.28
N SER A 56 12.03 25.02 9.80
CA SER A 56 13.19 25.49 9.04
C SER A 56 13.93 24.39 8.25
N VAL A 57 13.69 23.13 8.57
CA VAL A 57 14.24 21.98 7.82
C VAL A 57 13.61 21.87 6.41
N PHE A 58 12.44 22.47 6.23
CA PHE A 58 11.69 22.40 4.98
C PHE A 58 11.73 23.73 4.22
N ALA A 59 11.66 23.67 2.88
CA ALA A 59 11.66 24.83 2.00
C ALA A 59 10.52 25.80 2.32
N THR A 60 10.75 27.06 2.02
CA THR A 60 9.71 28.11 2.04
C THR A 60 8.95 28.12 0.72
N TRP A 61 7.73 28.63 0.73
CA TRP A 61 6.95 28.81 -0.50
C TRP A 61 7.63 29.74 -1.52
N ALA A 62 8.39 30.71 -1.06
CA ALA A 62 9.18 31.59 -1.94
C ALA A 62 10.25 30.79 -2.71
N GLN A 63 10.97 29.91 -2.01
CA GLN A 63 11.97 29.02 -2.63
C GLN A 63 11.32 28.04 -3.62
N VAL A 64 10.20 27.42 -3.24
CA VAL A 64 9.45 26.50 -4.14
C VAL A 64 8.99 27.24 -5.40
N LYS A 65 8.48 28.46 -5.25
CA LYS A 65 8.04 29.30 -6.38
C LYS A 65 9.20 29.64 -7.31
N GLU A 66 10.36 30.02 -6.76
CA GLU A 66 11.57 30.30 -7.56
C GLU A 66 12.02 29.08 -8.36
N MET A 67 12.06 27.90 -7.71
CA MET A 67 12.40 26.63 -8.37
C MET A 67 11.45 26.32 -9.54
N GLU A 68 10.15 26.43 -9.34
CA GLU A 68 9.14 26.19 -10.40
C GLU A 68 9.27 27.22 -11.54
N GLN A 69 9.50 28.49 -11.23
CA GLN A 69 9.64 29.57 -12.22
C GLN A 69 10.92 29.46 -13.05
N SER A 70 11.94 28.77 -12.56
CA SER A 70 13.17 28.50 -13.30
C SER A 70 12.98 27.64 -14.56
N GLY A 71 11.88 26.87 -14.61
CA GLY A 71 11.62 25.87 -15.66
C GLY A 71 12.43 24.58 -15.53
N LEU A 72 13.36 24.50 -14.56
CA LEU A 72 14.15 23.29 -14.29
C LEU A 72 13.46 22.34 -13.29
N VAL A 73 12.62 22.86 -12.41
CA VAL A 73 11.97 22.05 -11.39
C VAL A 73 10.47 22.03 -11.63
N GLU A 74 9.92 20.84 -11.85
CA GLU A 74 8.46 20.63 -11.85
C GLU A 74 8.00 20.32 -10.44
N VAL A 75 7.09 21.15 -9.88
CA VAL A 75 6.52 20.90 -8.55
C VAL A 75 5.36 19.94 -8.66
N ALA A 76 5.48 18.80 -7.96
CA ALA A 76 4.49 17.74 -7.84
C ALA A 76 3.82 17.75 -6.46
N SER A 77 2.79 16.94 -6.27
CA SER A 77 2.17 16.73 -4.95
C SER A 77 2.79 15.53 -4.23
N HIS A 78 3.11 15.69 -2.94
CA HIS A 78 3.38 14.59 -2.01
C HIS A 78 2.28 14.48 -0.95
N THR A 79 1.04 14.77 -1.33
CA THR A 79 -0.16 14.97 -0.50
C THR A 79 -0.12 16.27 0.32
N HIS A 80 -1.22 16.60 0.98
CA HIS A 80 -1.24 17.71 1.93
C HIS A 80 -0.82 17.24 3.32
N ASN A 81 -1.47 16.18 3.84
CA ASN A 81 -1.29 15.71 5.22
C ASN A 81 -1.35 14.16 5.35
N LEU A 82 -1.06 13.41 4.28
CA LEU A 82 -1.14 11.94 4.32
C LEU A 82 0.24 11.26 4.35
N HIS A 83 1.31 12.01 4.63
CA HIS A 83 2.64 11.44 4.83
C HIS A 83 2.82 11.00 6.29
N ASN A 84 1.97 10.08 6.74
CA ASN A 84 1.98 9.53 8.10
C ASN A 84 1.47 8.09 8.13
N GLY A 85 1.87 7.35 9.14
CA GLY A 85 1.27 6.08 9.51
C GLY A 85 -0.02 6.29 10.30
N ILE A 86 -0.99 5.40 10.08
CA ILE A 86 -2.21 5.33 10.87
C ILE A 86 -2.36 3.94 11.47
N ASN A 87 -3.09 3.83 12.59
CA ASN A 87 -3.46 2.53 13.10
C ASN A 87 -4.46 1.86 12.14
N ALA A 88 -4.06 0.77 11.52
CA ALA A 88 -4.81 0.12 10.45
C ALA A 88 -5.51 -1.18 10.86
N ASN A 89 -5.39 -1.61 12.13
CA ASN A 89 -6.06 -2.81 12.61
C ASN A 89 -6.15 -2.85 14.15
N PRO A 90 -6.97 -3.76 14.72
CA PRO A 90 -7.15 -3.89 16.19
C PRO A 90 -5.85 -4.15 16.97
N SER A 91 -4.82 -4.63 16.30
CA SER A 91 -3.54 -5.00 16.93
C SER A 91 -2.50 -3.86 16.91
N GLY A 92 -2.88 -2.66 16.49
CA GLY A 92 -1.99 -1.49 16.45
C GLY A 92 -1.00 -1.48 15.29
N GLY A 93 -1.22 -2.30 14.24
CA GLY A 93 -0.38 -2.29 13.05
C GLY A 93 -0.49 -0.95 12.31
N GLN A 94 0.67 -0.35 12.01
CA GLN A 94 0.75 0.95 11.31
C GLN A 94 0.85 0.74 9.80
N LEU A 95 0.01 1.42 9.04
CA LEU A 95 0.09 1.47 7.57
C LEU A 95 0.07 2.93 7.08
N PRO A 96 0.63 3.21 5.90
CA PRO A 96 0.51 4.53 5.29
C PRO A 96 -0.96 4.95 5.14
N SER A 97 -1.26 6.16 5.55
CA SER A 97 -2.64 6.68 5.58
C SER A 97 -3.32 6.74 4.20
N VAL A 98 -2.53 6.77 3.13
CA VAL A 98 -3.06 6.74 1.75
C VAL A 98 -3.72 5.42 1.39
N ILE A 99 -3.25 4.29 1.94
CA ILE A 99 -3.63 2.95 1.44
C ILE A 99 -4.54 2.16 2.37
N ALA A 100 -4.79 2.63 3.58
CA ALA A 100 -5.54 1.88 4.59
C ALA A 100 -6.66 2.72 5.23
N PRO A 101 -7.78 2.07 5.63
CA PRO A 101 -8.73 2.68 6.54
C PRO A 101 -8.12 2.79 7.94
N GLU A 102 -8.45 3.88 8.66
CA GLU A 102 -8.06 4.03 10.05
C GLU A 102 -8.89 3.10 10.94
N TYR A 103 -8.24 2.41 11.88
CA TYR A 103 -8.91 1.69 12.97
C TYR A 103 -8.83 2.51 14.25
N LYS A 104 -9.98 3.01 14.72
CA LYS A 104 -10.07 3.90 15.89
C LYS A 104 -11.32 3.61 16.69
N ASN A 105 -11.22 3.64 18.03
CA ASN A 105 -12.33 3.42 18.94
C ASN A 105 -13.12 2.12 18.68
N GLY A 106 -12.39 1.03 18.38
CA GLY A 106 -12.98 -0.30 18.14
C GLY A 106 -13.65 -0.46 16.77
N LYS A 107 -13.48 0.47 15.85
CA LYS A 107 -14.11 0.46 14.52
C LYS A 107 -13.14 0.86 13.43
N TYR A 108 -13.34 0.27 12.24
CA TYR A 108 -12.69 0.73 11.02
C TYR A 108 -13.39 1.95 10.44
N GLU A 109 -12.60 2.84 9.85
CA GLU A 109 -13.08 3.89 8.95
C GLU A 109 -13.92 3.24 7.84
N THR A 110 -15.08 3.82 7.52
CA THR A 110 -15.90 3.33 6.41
C THR A 110 -15.24 3.64 5.07
N GLU A 111 -15.59 2.89 4.04
CA GLU A 111 -15.07 3.12 2.67
C GLU A 111 -15.33 4.55 2.18
N ASP A 112 -16.52 5.09 2.46
CA ASP A 112 -16.87 6.48 2.10
C ASP A 112 -16.06 7.50 2.90
N ALA A 113 -15.84 7.28 4.19
CA ALA A 113 -15.01 8.14 5.03
C ALA A 113 -13.56 8.15 4.53
N TYR A 114 -12.99 6.98 4.25
CA TYR A 114 -11.67 6.81 3.65
C TYR A 114 -11.55 7.57 2.32
N LYS A 115 -12.49 7.36 1.37
CA LYS A 115 -12.51 8.06 0.09
C LYS A 115 -12.62 9.58 0.27
N ASN A 116 -13.44 10.04 1.20
CA ASN A 116 -13.62 11.47 1.47
C ASN A 116 -12.36 12.08 2.08
N ARG A 117 -11.66 11.37 2.97
CA ARG A 117 -10.37 11.80 3.53
C ARG A 117 -9.33 12.00 2.43
N LEU A 118 -9.17 11.04 1.51
CA LEU A 118 -8.27 11.17 0.37
C LEU A 118 -8.67 12.33 -0.56
N LYS A 119 -9.96 12.42 -0.94
CA LYS A 119 -10.46 13.52 -1.80
C LYS A 119 -10.17 14.89 -1.21
N SER A 120 -10.42 15.06 0.07
CA SER A 120 -10.21 16.34 0.76
C SER A 120 -8.75 16.73 0.81
N ASP A 121 -7.86 15.77 1.07
CA ASP A 121 -6.41 16.01 1.09
C ASP A 121 -5.89 16.35 -0.31
N PHE A 122 -6.28 15.60 -1.33
CA PHE A 122 -5.85 15.85 -2.72
C PHE A 122 -6.37 17.17 -3.26
N ALA A 123 -7.60 17.56 -2.94
CA ALA A 123 -8.11 18.88 -3.27
C ALA A 123 -7.33 19.98 -2.54
N ARG A 124 -6.99 19.75 -1.27
CA ARG A 124 -6.22 20.69 -0.46
C ARG A 124 -4.81 20.91 -1.00
N THR A 125 -4.07 19.83 -1.31
CA THR A 125 -2.73 19.98 -1.90
C THR A 125 -2.75 20.73 -3.23
N VAL A 126 -3.71 20.44 -4.11
CA VAL A 126 -3.89 21.16 -5.38
C VAL A 126 -4.15 22.64 -5.14
N GLN A 127 -5.08 22.98 -4.24
CA GLN A 127 -5.41 24.37 -3.92
C GLN A 127 -4.22 25.12 -3.32
N THR A 128 -3.48 24.47 -2.41
CA THR A 128 -2.29 25.05 -1.77
C THR A 128 -1.21 25.36 -2.83
N LEU A 129 -0.92 24.44 -3.73
CA LEU A 129 0.05 24.67 -4.81
C LEU A 129 -0.41 25.80 -5.75
N VAL A 130 -1.69 25.83 -6.15
CA VAL A 130 -2.23 26.93 -6.97
C VAL A 130 -2.07 28.27 -6.26
N ASN A 131 -2.38 28.35 -4.99
CA ASN A 131 -2.32 29.59 -4.22
C ASN A 131 -0.88 30.14 -4.10
N HIS A 132 0.11 29.26 -3.89
CA HIS A 132 1.48 29.69 -3.63
C HIS A 132 2.35 29.81 -4.91
N ILE A 133 2.19 28.90 -5.87
CA ILE A 133 3.02 28.87 -7.07
C ILE A 133 2.27 29.17 -8.36
N GLY A 134 0.93 29.27 -8.32
CA GLY A 134 0.10 29.60 -9.47
C GLY A 134 -0.11 28.43 -10.45
N LYS A 135 0.28 27.20 -10.09
CA LYS A 135 0.26 26.06 -11.01
C LYS A 135 -0.40 24.84 -10.35
N LYS A 136 -1.23 24.13 -11.12
CA LYS A 136 -1.79 22.85 -10.71
C LYS A 136 -0.77 21.73 -10.89
N PRO A 137 -0.58 20.84 -9.89
CA PRO A 137 0.26 19.66 -10.07
C PRO A 137 -0.41 18.68 -11.05
N ARG A 138 0.39 18.03 -11.89
CA ARG A 138 -0.06 16.93 -12.76
C ARG A 138 0.46 15.57 -12.30
N VAL A 139 1.34 15.57 -11.30
CA VAL A 139 2.00 14.37 -10.77
C VAL A 139 1.68 14.23 -9.28
N MET A 140 1.27 13.03 -8.87
CA MET A 140 1.21 12.59 -7.49
C MET A 140 2.44 11.72 -7.21
N VAL A 141 3.24 12.11 -6.26
CA VAL A 141 4.32 11.28 -5.72
C VAL A 141 3.81 10.64 -4.44
N TRP A 142 3.71 9.33 -4.41
CA TRP A 142 3.06 8.65 -3.28
C TRP A 142 3.96 8.62 -2.05
N PRO A 143 3.48 9.05 -0.87
CA PRO A 143 4.17 8.84 0.40
C PRO A 143 4.57 7.38 0.58
N TYR A 144 5.82 7.13 0.97
CA TYR A 144 6.40 5.79 1.09
C TYR A 144 6.36 4.96 -0.21
N GLY A 145 6.10 5.57 -1.35
CA GLY A 145 5.86 4.89 -2.63
C GLY A 145 4.58 4.06 -2.68
N GLN A 146 3.69 4.15 -1.67
CA GLN A 146 2.55 3.26 -1.48
C GLN A 146 1.26 3.87 -2.02
N PHE A 147 0.52 3.07 -2.81
CA PHE A 147 -0.76 3.48 -3.41
C PHE A 147 -1.70 2.27 -3.57
N ASN A 148 -2.97 2.54 -3.80
CA ASN A 148 -3.97 1.57 -4.25
C ASN A 148 -4.82 2.18 -5.37
N ASP A 149 -5.66 1.39 -6.01
CA ASP A 149 -6.47 1.83 -7.15
C ASP A 149 -7.42 2.97 -6.80
N VAL A 150 -7.99 2.97 -5.59
CA VAL A 150 -8.86 4.05 -5.10
C VAL A 150 -8.09 5.37 -5.04
N ALA A 151 -6.90 5.37 -4.44
CA ALA A 151 -6.04 6.55 -4.35
C ALA A 151 -5.64 7.07 -5.74
N VAL A 152 -5.26 6.17 -6.65
CA VAL A 152 -4.91 6.52 -8.04
C VAL A 152 -6.10 7.15 -8.78
N GLN A 153 -7.30 6.58 -8.66
CA GLN A 153 -8.51 7.13 -9.26
C GLN A 153 -8.83 8.53 -8.72
N LEU A 154 -8.74 8.72 -7.40
CA LEU A 154 -9.01 10.00 -6.77
C LEU A 154 -7.95 11.07 -7.12
N ALA A 155 -6.69 10.71 -7.21
CA ALA A 155 -5.62 11.62 -7.67
C ALA A 155 -5.85 12.06 -9.12
N ARG A 156 -6.26 11.15 -10.01
CA ARG A 156 -6.65 11.48 -11.39
C ARG A 156 -7.84 12.45 -11.44
N GLN A 157 -8.85 12.25 -10.61
CA GLN A 157 -10.00 13.15 -10.50
C GLN A 157 -9.59 14.54 -9.99
N ALA A 158 -8.58 14.62 -9.13
CA ALA A 158 -8.00 15.88 -8.66
C ALA A 158 -7.09 16.58 -9.69
N GLY A 159 -6.87 15.97 -10.87
CA GLY A 159 -6.07 16.54 -11.96
C GLY A 159 -4.62 16.03 -12.02
N MET A 160 -4.28 14.97 -11.28
CA MET A 160 -2.95 14.35 -11.23
C MET A 160 -2.98 12.96 -11.92
N PRO A 161 -2.95 12.91 -13.26
CA PRO A 161 -3.03 11.65 -14.00
C PRO A 161 -1.76 10.80 -13.96
N HIS A 162 -0.62 11.39 -13.62
CA HIS A 162 0.66 10.71 -13.49
C HIS A 162 0.99 10.50 -12.02
N TYR A 163 1.66 9.39 -11.70
CA TYR A 163 2.08 9.13 -10.34
C TYR A 163 3.40 8.38 -10.25
N PHE A 164 4.14 8.67 -9.18
CA PHE A 164 5.43 8.07 -8.88
C PHE A 164 5.31 7.16 -7.66
N SER A 165 5.94 5.98 -7.78
CA SER A 165 6.06 5.01 -6.68
C SER A 165 7.54 4.71 -6.40
N LEU A 166 7.79 3.86 -5.42
CA LEU A 166 9.09 3.27 -5.13
C LEU A 166 9.04 1.75 -5.38
N GLY A 167 10.18 1.15 -5.75
CA GLY A 167 10.35 -0.30 -5.78
C GLY A 167 10.36 -0.89 -7.19
N GLU A 168 9.48 -1.87 -7.44
CA GLU A 168 9.61 -2.90 -8.47
C GLU A 168 9.85 -2.44 -9.92
N LYS A 169 9.33 -1.28 -10.31
CA LYS A 169 9.47 -0.76 -11.68
C LYS A 169 10.47 0.38 -11.72
N ILE A 170 11.70 0.11 -12.10
CA ILE A 170 12.77 1.13 -12.23
C ILE A 170 13.00 1.58 -13.67
N VAL A 171 12.66 0.75 -14.66
CA VAL A 171 12.73 1.11 -16.08
C VAL A 171 11.35 1.53 -16.57
N ASN A 172 11.22 2.78 -16.96
CA ASN A 172 9.98 3.38 -17.41
C ASN A 172 10.02 3.64 -18.91
N LYS A 173 8.85 3.68 -19.56
CA LYS A 173 8.70 4.02 -20.97
C LYS A 173 8.09 5.40 -21.14
N VAL A 174 8.42 6.09 -22.23
CA VAL A 174 7.76 7.34 -22.57
C VAL A 174 6.24 7.10 -22.71
N GLY A 175 5.47 7.93 -22.03
CA GLY A 175 3.99 7.82 -22.00
C GLY A 175 3.43 7.00 -20.83
N ASP A 176 4.28 6.35 -20.02
CA ASP A 176 3.81 5.72 -18.79
C ASP A 176 3.15 6.75 -17.87
N LYS A 177 2.04 6.37 -17.27
CA LYS A 177 1.37 7.17 -16.23
C LYS A 177 1.88 6.82 -14.84
N HIS A 178 2.33 5.59 -14.65
CA HIS A 178 2.99 5.09 -13.46
C HIS A 178 4.49 5.07 -13.69
N ILE A 179 5.21 5.86 -12.90
CA ILE A 179 6.67 5.95 -12.92
C ILE A 179 7.20 5.30 -11.64
N GLY A 180 7.85 4.16 -11.80
CA GLY A 180 8.58 3.52 -10.70
C GLY A 180 9.95 4.19 -10.54
N ARG A 181 10.42 4.26 -9.29
CA ARG A 181 11.68 4.95 -8.94
C ARG A 181 12.55 4.08 -8.05
N LEU A 182 13.85 4.28 -8.14
CA LEU A 182 14.82 3.81 -7.17
C LEU A 182 14.95 4.86 -6.06
N LEU A 183 14.84 4.42 -4.81
CA LEU A 183 15.18 5.24 -3.65
C LEU A 183 16.68 5.24 -3.45
N LEU A 184 17.30 6.42 -3.49
CA LEU A 184 18.69 6.62 -3.10
C LEU A 184 18.75 7.19 -1.68
N ASN A 185 19.59 6.63 -0.86
CA ASN A 185 19.86 7.08 0.50
C ASN A 185 21.39 7.15 0.74
N ALA A 186 21.79 7.57 1.94
CA ALA A 186 23.21 7.71 2.28
C ALA A 186 24.00 6.40 2.22
N GLU A 187 23.34 5.26 2.26
CA GLU A 187 23.95 3.92 2.22
C GLU A 187 24.01 3.35 0.79
N THR A 188 23.40 4.01 -0.19
CA THR A 188 23.38 3.57 -1.58
C THR A 188 24.77 3.80 -2.19
N ASP A 189 25.46 2.72 -2.55
CA ASP A 189 26.75 2.81 -3.18
C ASP A 189 26.68 3.12 -4.69
N LEU A 190 27.77 3.61 -5.24
CA LEU A 190 27.84 4.01 -6.66
C LEU A 190 27.69 2.82 -7.62
N ASN A 191 28.06 1.60 -7.24
CA ASN A 191 27.91 0.43 -8.10
C ASN A 191 26.42 0.09 -8.24
N THR A 192 25.66 0.16 -7.14
CA THR A 192 24.20 0.01 -7.17
C THR A 192 23.58 1.00 -8.13
N VAL A 193 23.93 2.30 -8.03
CA VAL A 193 23.45 3.32 -8.96
C VAL A 193 23.82 2.99 -10.40
N LYS A 194 25.08 2.59 -10.64
CA LYS A 194 25.56 2.23 -11.97
C LYS A 194 24.81 1.04 -12.55
N ASN A 195 24.62 -0.03 -11.76
CA ASN A 195 23.87 -1.21 -12.17
C ASN A 195 22.44 -0.86 -12.61
N TYR A 196 21.76 0.01 -11.90
CA TYR A 196 20.45 0.50 -12.30
C TYR A 196 20.49 1.31 -13.61
N LEU A 197 21.47 2.19 -13.79
CA LEU A 197 21.65 2.95 -15.03
C LEU A 197 21.97 2.06 -16.23
N ASP A 198 22.69 0.98 -16.00
CA ASP A 198 23.01 -0.04 -17.01
C ASP A 198 21.84 -1.03 -17.26
N GLY A 199 20.75 -0.91 -16.51
CA GLY A 199 19.57 -1.77 -16.62
C GLY A 199 19.78 -3.17 -16.04
N ILE A 200 20.76 -3.35 -15.15
CA ILE A 200 21.02 -4.58 -14.43
C ILE A 200 20.01 -4.68 -13.31
N ASP A 201 19.12 -5.66 -13.43
CA ASP A 201 18.11 -5.96 -12.40
C ASP A 201 18.70 -6.91 -11.35
N GLU A 202 19.12 -6.36 -10.21
CA GLU A 202 19.61 -7.15 -9.08
C GLU A 202 18.48 -7.86 -8.30
N SER A 203 17.20 -7.57 -8.64
CA SER A 203 16.03 -8.15 -7.97
C SER A 203 15.76 -9.61 -8.33
N LYS A 204 16.49 -10.21 -9.27
CA LYS A 204 16.39 -11.64 -9.60
C LYS A 204 16.97 -12.53 -8.51
N GLN A 205 16.43 -12.41 -7.31
CA GLN A 205 16.74 -13.31 -6.23
C GLN A 205 16.10 -14.70 -6.46
N ILE A 206 16.79 -15.76 -5.99
CA ILE A 206 16.21 -17.11 -5.96
C ILE A 206 14.94 -17.03 -5.10
N GLN A 207 13.79 -17.29 -5.72
CA GLN A 207 12.53 -17.33 -5.00
C GLN A 207 12.45 -18.59 -4.14
N ARG A 208 12.23 -18.42 -2.86
CA ARG A 208 11.90 -19.48 -1.90
C ARG A 208 10.49 -19.19 -1.37
N VAL A 209 9.55 -19.97 -1.83
CA VAL A 209 8.11 -19.79 -1.57
C VAL A 209 7.66 -20.71 -0.45
N LEU A 210 6.89 -20.21 0.49
CA LEU A 210 6.27 -20.97 1.57
C LEU A 210 4.76 -20.68 1.63
N HIS A 211 3.95 -21.72 1.73
CA HIS A 211 2.55 -21.61 2.13
C HIS A 211 2.45 -21.58 3.65
N VAL A 212 1.69 -20.64 4.18
CA VAL A 212 1.42 -20.49 5.61
C VAL A 212 -0.08 -20.56 5.84
N ASP A 213 -0.49 -21.58 6.56
CA ASP A 213 -1.84 -21.79 7.00
C ASP A 213 -2.06 -21.06 8.32
N LEU A 214 -2.98 -20.08 8.34
CA LEU A 214 -3.27 -19.29 9.54
C LEU A 214 -4.02 -20.07 10.63
N ASP A 215 -4.66 -21.16 10.29
CA ASP A 215 -5.29 -22.03 11.30
C ASP A 215 -4.25 -22.62 12.28
N TYR A 216 -3.00 -22.82 11.84
CA TYR A 216 -1.89 -23.24 12.72
C TYR A 216 -1.18 -22.09 13.45
N VAL A 217 -1.44 -20.84 13.08
CA VAL A 217 -0.92 -19.66 13.80
C VAL A 217 -1.93 -19.14 14.79
N TYR A 218 -3.20 -19.22 14.44
CA TYR A 218 -4.32 -18.81 15.28
C TYR A 218 -4.33 -19.56 16.60
N ASP A 219 -4.64 -18.85 17.67
CA ASP A 219 -4.93 -19.40 18.99
C ASP A 219 -5.94 -18.47 19.68
N ALA A 220 -6.92 -19.05 20.37
CA ALA A 220 -7.88 -18.28 21.15
C ALA A 220 -7.19 -17.49 22.29
N ASN A 221 -6.10 -18.03 22.82
CA ASN A 221 -5.21 -17.30 23.73
C ASN A 221 -4.27 -16.40 22.94
N LYS A 222 -4.49 -15.10 23.01
CA LYS A 222 -3.71 -14.08 22.26
C LYS A 222 -2.22 -14.11 22.57
N ALA A 223 -1.81 -14.46 23.79
CA ALA A 223 -0.39 -14.58 24.12
C ALA A 223 0.25 -15.81 23.44
N GLN A 224 -0.48 -16.92 23.32
CA GLN A 224 -0.03 -18.08 22.56
C GLN A 224 0.02 -17.80 21.07
N GLN A 225 -1.00 -17.14 20.52
CA GLN A 225 -1.04 -16.71 19.12
C GLN A 225 0.17 -15.83 18.78
N ALA A 226 0.54 -14.88 19.65
CA ALA A 226 1.73 -14.06 19.47
C ALA A 226 3.02 -14.89 19.43
N LYS A 227 3.15 -15.88 20.33
CA LYS A 227 4.30 -16.81 20.32
C LYS A 227 4.35 -17.67 19.05
N ASN A 228 3.19 -18.09 18.53
CA ASN A 228 3.11 -18.85 17.29
C ASN A 228 3.60 -18.00 16.10
N LEU A 229 3.19 -16.74 16.06
CA LEU A 229 3.65 -15.77 15.06
C LEU A 229 5.16 -15.52 15.14
N ASP A 230 5.71 -15.30 16.33
CA ASP A 230 7.15 -15.11 16.52
C ASP A 230 7.96 -16.31 16.03
N LYS A 231 7.52 -17.52 16.33
CA LYS A 231 8.13 -18.77 15.82
C LYS A 231 8.03 -18.89 14.30
N LEU A 232 6.91 -18.47 13.70
CA LEU A 232 6.75 -18.45 12.24
C LEU A 232 7.77 -17.50 11.60
N ILE A 233 7.87 -16.28 12.11
CA ILE A 233 8.80 -15.26 11.61
C ILE A 233 10.27 -15.74 11.72
N GLU A 234 10.64 -16.33 12.87
CA GLU A 234 11.98 -16.90 13.07
C GLU A 234 12.31 -17.99 12.03
N ARG A 235 11.36 -18.90 11.76
CA ARG A 235 11.54 -19.96 10.77
C ARG A 235 11.67 -19.41 9.36
N ILE A 236 10.83 -18.47 8.97
CA ILE A 236 10.85 -17.80 7.65
C ILE A 236 12.21 -17.15 7.43
N TYR A 237 12.69 -16.36 8.41
CA TYR A 237 14.00 -15.72 8.36
C TYR A 237 15.14 -16.76 8.26
N ARG A 238 15.11 -17.78 9.09
CA ARG A 238 16.15 -18.82 9.16
C ARG A 238 16.27 -19.67 7.90
N TYR A 239 15.16 -19.91 7.20
CA TYR A 239 15.15 -20.66 5.94
C TYR A 239 15.37 -19.77 4.70
N GLY A 240 15.54 -18.47 4.88
CA GLY A 240 15.73 -17.52 3.78
C GLY A 240 14.56 -17.52 2.81
N VAL A 241 13.35 -17.68 3.31
CA VAL A 241 12.11 -17.55 2.51
C VAL A 241 12.03 -16.13 1.98
N THR A 242 11.63 -15.98 0.71
CA THR A 242 11.48 -14.66 0.07
C THR A 242 10.02 -14.31 -0.19
N THR A 243 9.14 -15.32 -0.27
CA THR A 243 7.73 -15.13 -0.62
C THR A 243 6.86 -16.06 0.22
N VAL A 244 5.80 -15.52 0.79
CA VAL A 244 4.82 -16.25 1.59
C VAL A 244 3.44 -16.16 0.93
N TYR A 245 2.80 -17.31 0.67
CA TYR A 245 1.37 -17.39 0.42
C TYR A 245 0.67 -17.60 1.76
N LEU A 246 0.04 -16.54 2.25
CA LEU A 246 -0.61 -16.51 3.57
C LEU A 246 -2.11 -16.79 3.43
N GLN A 247 -2.59 -17.85 4.04
CA GLN A 247 -4.01 -18.18 4.07
C GLN A 247 -4.80 -17.05 4.75
N ALA A 248 -5.83 -16.54 4.07
CA ALA A 248 -6.68 -15.48 4.60
C ALA A 248 -8.07 -15.99 5.07
N PHE A 249 -8.32 -17.28 4.94
CA PHE A 249 -9.55 -17.96 5.36
C PHE A 249 -9.27 -18.99 6.45
N SER A 250 -10.31 -19.48 7.09
CA SER A 250 -10.25 -20.55 8.09
C SER A 250 -10.95 -21.78 7.56
N ASP A 251 -10.26 -22.92 7.63
CA ASP A 251 -10.71 -24.25 7.24
C ASP A 251 -10.21 -25.26 8.29
N PRO A 252 -10.78 -25.24 9.50
CA PRO A 252 -10.24 -26.00 10.63
C PRO A 252 -10.47 -27.50 10.53
N ASP A 253 -11.43 -27.96 9.71
CA ASP A 253 -11.70 -29.38 9.47
C ASP A 253 -10.99 -29.93 8.23
N GLY A 254 -10.34 -29.03 7.44
CA GLY A 254 -9.49 -29.41 6.31
C GLY A 254 -10.27 -29.92 5.10
N ASP A 255 -11.55 -29.55 4.96
CA ASP A 255 -12.38 -29.99 3.83
C ASP A 255 -12.15 -29.14 2.54
N GLY A 256 -11.32 -28.12 2.61
CA GLY A 256 -10.97 -27.24 1.50
C GLY A 256 -11.97 -26.09 1.27
N VAL A 257 -12.88 -25.87 2.21
CA VAL A 257 -13.91 -24.83 2.14
C VAL A 257 -13.65 -23.75 3.18
N ALA A 258 -13.81 -22.49 2.83
CA ALA A 258 -13.71 -21.40 3.79
C ALA A 258 -14.97 -21.33 4.66
N ASP A 259 -14.84 -21.65 5.94
CA ASP A 259 -15.90 -21.56 6.96
C ASP A 259 -15.99 -20.16 7.56
N ALA A 260 -14.87 -19.50 7.66
CA ALA A 260 -14.71 -18.16 8.22
C ALA A 260 -13.52 -17.46 7.55
N LEU A 261 -13.33 -16.16 7.82
CA LEU A 261 -12.21 -15.39 7.31
C LEU A 261 -11.36 -14.81 8.44
N TYR A 262 -10.12 -14.46 8.15
CA TYR A 262 -9.18 -13.81 9.06
C TYR A 262 -9.08 -12.30 8.84
N PHE A 263 -10.11 -11.72 8.24
CA PHE A 263 -10.27 -10.28 8.02
C PHE A 263 -11.75 -9.89 8.03
N PRO A 264 -12.10 -8.61 8.28
CA PRO A 264 -13.48 -8.14 8.24
C PRO A 264 -14.10 -8.30 6.84
N ASN A 265 -15.35 -8.83 6.80
CA ASN A 265 -16.09 -9.01 5.57
C ASN A 265 -17.60 -9.01 5.85
N LYS A 266 -18.43 -9.01 4.79
CA LYS A 266 -19.89 -8.90 4.86
C LYS A 266 -20.62 -10.25 4.91
N TYR A 267 -19.98 -11.36 4.52
CA TYR A 267 -20.69 -12.61 4.20
C TYR A 267 -20.34 -13.79 5.06
N LEU A 268 -19.12 -13.89 5.55
CA LEU A 268 -18.65 -15.01 6.35
C LEU A 268 -18.32 -14.56 7.79
N PRO A 269 -18.39 -15.48 8.75
CA PRO A 269 -17.88 -15.21 10.09
C PRO A 269 -16.42 -14.75 10.03
N VAL A 270 -16.04 -13.84 10.91
CA VAL A 270 -14.63 -13.50 11.15
C VAL A 270 -14.15 -14.34 12.32
N ARG A 271 -13.24 -15.29 12.06
CA ARG A 271 -12.65 -16.10 13.13
C ARG A 271 -11.79 -15.28 14.06
N ASP A 272 -10.96 -14.44 13.46
CA ASP A 272 -10.15 -13.42 14.13
C ASP A 272 -9.65 -12.43 13.07
N ASP A 273 -9.45 -11.17 13.42
CA ASP A 273 -8.93 -10.15 12.52
C ASP A 273 -7.40 -10.08 12.62
N ILE A 274 -6.70 -11.08 12.05
CA ILE A 274 -5.25 -11.26 12.18
C ILE A 274 -4.49 -11.27 10.87
N PHE A 275 -5.14 -11.43 9.72
CA PHE A 275 -4.44 -11.48 8.44
C PHE A 275 -3.59 -10.23 8.19
N GLY A 276 -4.19 -9.04 8.34
CA GLY A 276 -3.48 -7.77 8.15
C GLY A 276 -2.30 -7.59 9.10
N ARG A 277 -2.45 -7.98 10.38
CA ARG A 277 -1.35 -7.96 11.35
C ARG A 277 -0.21 -8.89 10.94
N ILE A 278 -0.53 -10.13 10.57
CA ILE A 278 0.49 -11.14 10.26
C ILE A 278 1.19 -10.79 8.96
N ALA A 279 0.46 -10.37 7.93
CA ALA A 279 1.05 -9.90 6.67
C ALA A 279 2.05 -8.75 6.92
N TRP A 280 1.65 -7.74 7.71
CA TRP A 280 2.53 -6.64 8.09
C TRP A 280 3.78 -7.10 8.85
N GLN A 281 3.64 -8.01 9.83
CA GLN A 281 4.77 -8.55 10.61
C GLN A 281 5.74 -9.34 9.72
N LEU A 282 5.22 -10.12 8.78
CA LEU A 282 6.05 -10.87 7.83
C LEU A 282 6.83 -9.93 6.90
N GLN A 283 6.18 -8.89 6.38
CA GLN A 283 6.82 -7.91 5.51
C GLN A 283 7.90 -7.10 6.26
N THR A 284 7.62 -6.66 7.50
CA THR A 284 8.50 -5.75 8.24
C THR A 284 9.60 -6.44 9.03
N ARG A 285 9.35 -7.64 9.58
CA ARG A 285 10.32 -8.36 10.43
C ARG A 285 11.08 -9.45 9.69
N ALA A 286 10.47 -10.07 8.67
CA ALA A 286 11.13 -11.10 7.87
C ALA A 286 11.55 -10.62 6.48
N GLY A 287 11.13 -9.43 6.05
CA GLY A 287 11.50 -8.85 4.75
C GLY A 287 10.96 -9.62 3.54
N VAL A 288 9.85 -10.35 3.69
CA VAL A 288 9.29 -11.21 2.65
C VAL A 288 8.13 -10.54 1.92
N GLN A 289 7.91 -10.94 0.67
CA GLN A 289 6.68 -10.64 -0.05
C GLN A 289 5.56 -11.53 0.48
N VAL A 290 4.36 -10.94 0.67
CA VAL A 290 3.18 -11.67 1.13
C VAL A 290 2.10 -11.63 0.08
N TYR A 291 1.64 -12.81 -0.34
CA TYR A 291 0.49 -13.00 -1.21
C TYR A 291 -0.64 -13.65 -0.42
N ALA A 292 -1.88 -13.19 -0.61
CA ALA A 292 -3.02 -13.81 0.03
C ALA A 292 -3.37 -15.14 -0.65
N TRP A 293 -3.52 -16.18 0.16
CA TRP A 293 -4.06 -17.45 -0.31
C TRP A 293 -5.54 -17.51 0.04
N MET A 294 -6.38 -17.51 -1.00
CA MET A 294 -7.85 -17.49 -0.91
C MET A 294 -8.46 -18.50 -1.89
N PRO A 295 -9.55 -19.19 -1.53
CA PRO A 295 -10.31 -20.01 -2.47
C PRO A 295 -11.12 -19.10 -3.42
N VAL A 296 -11.25 -19.49 -4.67
CA VAL A 296 -12.07 -18.73 -5.65
C VAL A 296 -13.57 -19.04 -5.49
N LEU A 297 -13.94 -20.31 -5.28
CA LEU A 297 -15.33 -20.77 -5.23
C LEU A 297 -15.71 -21.50 -3.95
N ALA A 298 -14.73 -21.93 -3.17
CA ALA A 298 -14.95 -22.78 -2.01
C ALA A 298 -15.27 -21.96 -0.76
N PHE A 299 -16.49 -21.47 -0.64
CA PHE A 299 -17.00 -20.72 0.50
C PHE A 299 -18.29 -21.36 1.01
N ASP A 300 -18.40 -21.60 2.32
CA ASP A 300 -19.65 -22.04 2.93
C ASP A 300 -20.54 -20.85 3.29
N LEU A 301 -21.37 -20.45 2.35
CA LEU A 301 -22.34 -19.36 2.53
C LEU A 301 -23.73 -19.83 2.97
N ARG A 302 -23.93 -21.12 3.24
CA ARG A 302 -25.26 -21.69 3.54
C ARG A 302 -25.94 -21.05 4.74
N LYS A 303 -25.17 -20.53 5.69
CA LYS A 303 -25.69 -19.90 6.91
C LYS A 303 -25.92 -18.38 6.76
N SER A 304 -25.30 -17.75 5.77
CA SER A 304 -25.27 -16.29 5.63
C SER A 304 -26.00 -15.76 4.39
N VAL A 305 -26.07 -16.53 3.31
CA VAL A 305 -26.67 -16.11 2.03
C VAL A 305 -27.64 -17.19 1.55
N LYS A 306 -28.94 -16.92 1.65
CA LYS A 306 -29.99 -17.87 1.26
C LYS A 306 -30.01 -18.19 -0.24
N GLU A 307 -29.63 -17.23 -1.06
CA GLU A 307 -29.64 -17.29 -2.53
C GLU A 307 -28.33 -17.82 -3.12
N ALA A 308 -27.39 -18.23 -2.29
CA ALA A 308 -26.15 -18.82 -2.76
C ALA A 308 -26.39 -20.16 -3.47
N GLU A 309 -25.96 -20.26 -4.71
CA GLU A 309 -26.10 -21.49 -5.51
C GLU A 309 -24.77 -22.24 -5.56
N TYR A 310 -24.84 -23.53 -5.37
CA TYR A 310 -23.71 -24.44 -5.41
C TYR A 310 -23.70 -25.27 -6.69
N VAL A 311 -22.53 -25.76 -7.05
CA VAL A 311 -22.40 -26.75 -8.14
C VAL A 311 -23.15 -28.03 -7.74
N ILE A 312 -24.06 -28.48 -8.57
CA ILE A 312 -24.93 -29.65 -8.32
C ILE A 312 -24.34 -30.91 -8.95
N ASP A 313 -24.30 -32.00 -8.21
CA ASP A 313 -24.05 -33.34 -8.77
C ASP A 313 -25.32 -33.80 -9.52
N SER A 314 -25.20 -33.94 -10.83
CA SER A 314 -26.32 -34.29 -11.73
C SER A 314 -26.96 -35.65 -11.39
N ARG A 315 -26.26 -36.56 -10.70
CA ARG A 315 -26.78 -37.87 -10.31
C ARG A 315 -27.64 -37.81 -9.07
N THR A 316 -27.35 -36.87 -8.15
CA THR A 316 -28.01 -36.80 -6.87
C THR A 316 -28.97 -35.61 -6.73
N GLY A 317 -28.85 -34.63 -7.61
CA GLY A 317 -29.56 -33.36 -7.52
C GLY A 317 -29.19 -32.50 -6.32
N LYS A 318 -28.10 -32.84 -5.59
CA LYS A 318 -27.61 -32.15 -4.40
C LYS A 318 -26.32 -31.39 -4.68
N PRO A 319 -25.95 -30.38 -3.86
CA PRO A 319 -24.65 -29.76 -3.93
C PRO A 319 -23.52 -30.80 -3.93
N SER A 320 -22.62 -30.68 -4.89
CA SER A 320 -21.48 -31.59 -5.02
C SER A 320 -20.44 -31.29 -3.95
N THR A 321 -20.05 -32.33 -3.21
CA THR A 321 -18.94 -32.29 -2.27
C THR A 321 -17.69 -33.00 -2.83
N LYS A 322 -17.73 -33.43 -4.10
CA LYS A 322 -16.59 -34.07 -4.75
C LYS A 322 -15.44 -33.07 -4.85
N ALA A 323 -14.33 -33.36 -4.24
CA ALA A 323 -13.17 -32.55 -3.97
C ALA A 323 -13.42 -31.51 -2.85
N TYR A 324 -14.40 -30.63 -2.99
CA TYR A 324 -14.89 -29.69 -1.97
C TYR A 324 -16.21 -29.06 -2.41
N LEU A 325 -16.99 -28.50 -1.46
CA LEU A 325 -18.17 -27.71 -1.73
C LEU A 325 -17.78 -26.41 -2.43
N ARG A 326 -18.48 -26.06 -3.52
CA ARG A 326 -18.14 -24.87 -4.29
C ARG A 326 -19.35 -24.14 -4.87
N LEU A 327 -19.26 -22.84 -4.86
CA LEU A 327 -20.27 -21.96 -5.45
C LEU A 327 -20.32 -22.14 -6.98
N SER A 328 -21.50 -22.00 -7.57
CA SER A 328 -21.66 -21.97 -9.03
C SER A 328 -21.08 -20.68 -9.61
N PRO A 329 -20.11 -20.75 -10.54
CA PRO A 329 -19.57 -19.54 -11.19
C PRO A 329 -20.55 -18.92 -12.20
N TYR A 330 -21.65 -19.62 -12.55
CA TYR A 330 -22.67 -19.15 -13.48
C TYR A 330 -23.75 -18.31 -12.78
N ASN A 331 -23.84 -18.38 -11.44
CA ASN A 331 -24.73 -17.51 -10.69
C ASN A 331 -24.07 -16.12 -10.51
N LYS A 332 -24.69 -15.08 -11.06
CA LYS A 332 -24.17 -13.71 -11.02
C LYS A 332 -24.04 -13.17 -9.59
N GLN A 333 -24.94 -13.54 -8.69
CA GLN A 333 -24.90 -13.12 -7.30
C GLN A 333 -23.69 -13.72 -6.57
N ASN A 334 -23.38 -15.00 -6.82
CA ASN A 334 -22.17 -15.62 -6.27
C ASN A 334 -20.91 -14.85 -6.72
N VAL A 335 -20.84 -14.47 -8.00
CA VAL A 335 -19.70 -13.71 -8.52
C VAL A 335 -19.56 -12.36 -7.82
N GLU A 336 -20.65 -11.64 -7.60
CA GLU A 336 -20.61 -10.36 -6.89
C GLU A 336 -20.25 -10.51 -5.39
N ILE A 337 -20.71 -11.57 -4.74
CA ILE A 337 -20.30 -11.91 -3.36
C ILE A 337 -18.80 -12.18 -3.28
N ILE A 338 -18.27 -13.00 -4.18
CA ILE A 338 -16.83 -13.33 -4.24
C ILE A 338 -16.01 -12.05 -4.45
N LYS A 339 -16.41 -11.21 -5.43
CA LYS A 339 -15.75 -9.91 -5.65
C LYS A 339 -15.78 -9.03 -4.40
N SER A 340 -16.90 -8.99 -3.69
CA SER A 340 -17.02 -8.22 -2.45
C SER A 340 -16.07 -8.74 -1.36
N ILE A 341 -15.95 -10.06 -1.20
CA ILE A 341 -15.02 -10.66 -0.23
C ILE A 341 -13.56 -10.28 -0.56
N TYR A 342 -13.17 -10.36 -1.84
CA TYR A 342 -11.82 -9.97 -2.26
C TYR A 342 -11.58 -8.46 -2.11
N ASN A 343 -12.58 -7.63 -2.38
CA ASN A 343 -12.51 -6.19 -2.15
C ASN A 343 -12.35 -5.88 -0.66
N ASP A 344 -13.10 -6.56 0.22
CA ASP A 344 -12.97 -6.40 1.66
C ASP A 344 -11.54 -6.78 2.12
N LEU A 345 -10.98 -7.89 1.63
CA LEU A 345 -9.60 -8.28 1.93
C LEU A 345 -8.59 -7.19 1.52
N SER A 346 -8.69 -6.67 0.30
CA SER A 346 -7.79 -5.63 -0.20
C SER A 346 -7.97 -4.29 0.51
N PHE A 347 -9.15 -4.03 1.05
CA PHE A 347 -9.46 -2.81 1.79
C PHE A 347 -8.89 -2.84 3.22
N TYR A 348 -9.00 -3.99 3.91
CA TYR A 348 -8.60 -4.10 5.32
C TYR A 348 -7.15 -4.55 5.53
N ALA A 349 -6.46 -5.03 4.52
CA ALA A 349 -5.09 -5.53 4.66
C ALA A 349 -4.16 -5.05 3.55
N LYS A 350 -2.87 -4.93 3.89
CA LYS A 350 -1.78 -4.63 2.94
C LYS A 350 -0.95 -5.89 2.72
N PHE A 351 -0.84 -6.29 1.46
CA PHE A 351 -0.05 -7.43 0.99
C PHE A 351 0.36 -7.20 -0.48
N ASN A 352 1.19 -8.07 -1.04
CA ASN A 352 1.74 -7.88 -2.39
C ASN A 352 0.80 -8.35 -3.52
N GLY A 353 -0.11 -9.28 -3.26
CA GLY A 353 -1.05 -9.75 -4.26
C GLY A 353 -1.96 -10.88 -3.81
#